data_6da6dfb2f0777396722221350377cbab
#
_entry.id   6da6dfb2f0777396722221350377cbab
#
_cell.length_a   1.000
_cell.length_b   1.000
_cell.length_c   1.000
_cell.angle_alpha   90.00
_cell.angle_beta   90.00
_cell.angle_gamma   90.00
#
_symmetry.space_group_name_H-M   'P 1'
#
loop_
_entity.id
_entity.type
_entity.pdbx_description
1 polymer ?
#
loop_
_entity_poly.entity_id
_entity_poly.type
_entity_poly.pdbx_seq_one_letter_code
_entity_poly.pdbx_strand_id
1 'polypeptide(L)'
;MMPAETYIAKKIESPPDAIASHVRWKITLLLAARMREPLSPRATNSLQRPEECSIRRWLLSDQTMHLRGTSEYKDALDQHLAFHGQMLRIADLINAGEYEQAERLLNSPEHFHNPSVALANAIMALDRPSAQRSAPVEMPRPVEMRKIA
;
A
#
# COMPACT_ATOMS: atom_id res chain seq x y z
N MET A 1 24.65 -1.52 -9.80
CA MET A 1 23.50 -1.75 -8.91
C MET A 1 22.37 -0.83 -9.33
N MET A 2 21.18 -1.35 -9.53
CA MET A 2 20.04 -0.54 -9.93
C MET A 2 19.58 0.34 -8.76
N PRO A 3 19.23 1.62 -9.01
CA PRO A 3 18.66 2.46 -7.98
C PRO A 3 17.36 1.83 -7.42
N ALA A 4 17.11 2.06 -6.13
CA ALA A 4 15.91 1.54 -5.49
C ALA A 4 14.62 1.98 -6.21
N GLU A 5 14.61 3.21 -6.72
CA GLU A 5 13.45 3.74 -7.45
C GLU A 5 13.12 2.94 -8.71
N THR A 6 14.09 2.30 -9.33
CA THR A 6 13.86 1.47 -10.52
C THR A 6 12.98 0.26 -10.18
N TYR A 7 13.14 -0.28 -8.98
CA TYR A 7 12.31 -1.40 -8.52
C TYR A 7 10.88 -0.96 -8.20
N ILE A 8 10.72 0.24 -7.67
CA ILE A 8 9.40 0.79 -7.33
C ILE A 8 8.54 0.99 -8.58
N ALA A 9 9.17 1.30 -9.71
CA ALA A 9 8.48 1.53 -10.97
C ALA A 9 8.11 0.25 -11.73
N LYS A 10 8.50 -0.93 -11.23
CA LYS A 10 8.19 -2.19 -11.90
C LYS A 10 6.69 -2.43 -11.96
N LYS A 11 6.19 -2.88 -13.12
CA LYS A 11 4.78 -3.20 -13.30
C LYS A 11 4.38 -4.38 -12.41
N ILE A 12 3.22 -4.26 -11.78
CA ILE A 12 2.66 -5.30 -10.92
C ILE A 12 1.67 -6.13 -11.75
N GLU A 13 1.86 -7.44 -11.75
CA GLU A 13 1.03 -8.38 -12.50
C GLU A 13 0.41 -9.46 -11.63
N SER A 14 0.78 -9.51 -10.34
CA SER A 14 0.30 -10.56 -9.42
C SER A 14 0.39 -10.09 -7.98
N PRO A 15 -0.30 -10.77 -7.04
CA PRO A 15 -0.12 -10.48 -5.61
C PRO A 15 1.34 -10.54 -5.14
N PRO A 16 2.16 -11.53 -5.51
CA PRO A 16 3.58 -11.52 -5.13
C PRO A 16 4.34 -10.29 -5.62
N ASP A 17 4.06 -9.80 -6.84
CA ASP A 17 4.68 -8.58 -7.34
C ASP A 17 4.30 -7.37 -6.50
N ALA A 18 3.03 -7.28 -6.09
CA ALA A 18 2.55 -6.19 -5.24
C ALA A 18 3.26 -6.20 -3.89
N ILE A 19 3.42 -7.36 -3.28
CA ILE A 19 4.13 -7.52 -2.02
C ILE A 19 5.60 -7.13 -2.17
N ALA A 20 6.24 -7.54 -3.26
CA ALA A 20 7.63 -7.18 -3.53
C ALA A 20 7.79 -5.66 -3.68
N SER A 21 6.87 -4.98 -4.35
CA SER A 21 6.87 -3.52 -4.47
C SER A 21 6.78 -2.84 -3.10
N HIS A 22 5.92 -3.35 -2.24
CA HIS A 22 5.74 -2.89 -0.87
C HIS A 22 7.04 -3.03 -0.06
N VAL A 23 7.69 -4.19 -0.13
CA VAL A 23 8.96 -4.43 0.59
C VAL A 23 10.05 -3.48 0.11
N ARG A 24 10.10 -3.18 -1.18
CA ARG A 24 11.06 -2.24 -1.74
C ARG A 24 10.90 -0.83 -1.18
N TRP A 25 9.67 -0.40 -0.93
CA TRP A 25 9.42 0.88 -0.27
C TRP A 25 10.02 0.92 1.13
N LYS A 26 9.85 -0.15 1.91
CA LYS A 26 10.46 -0.24 3.22
C LYS A 26 11.98 -0.10 3.15
N ILE A 27 12.60 -0.81 2.22
CA ILE A 27 14.05 -0.76 2.02
C ILE A 27 14.48 0.65 1.64
N THR A 28 13.76 1.30 0.72
CA THR A 28 14.07 2.67 0.28
C THR A 28 14.06 3.65 1.44
N LEU A 29 13.01 3.60 2.26
CA LEU A 29 12.89 4.48 3.42
C LEU A 29 13.98 4.20 4.47
N LEU A 30 14.23 2.94 4.74
CA LEU A 30 15.21 2.54 5.74
C LEU A 30 16.64 2.95 5.33
N LEU A 31 17.00 2.74 4.07
CA LEU A 31 18.29 3.17 3.55
C LEU A 31 18.47 4.68 3.63
N ALA A 32 17.46 5.45 3.22
CA ALA A 32 17.53 6.91 3.31
C ALA A 32 17.74 7.36 4.76
N ALA A 33 17.01 6.80 5.71
CA ALA A 33 17.14 7.14 7.12
C ALA A 33 18.54 6.79 7.67
N ARG A 34 19.03 5.60 7.37
CA ARG A 34 20.33 5.14 7.86
C ARG A 34 21.51 5.88 7.24
N MET A 35 21.41 6.19 5.95
CA MET A 35 22.45 6.94 5.24
C MET A 35 22.37 8.44 5.48
N ARG A 36 21.35 8.90 6.19
CA ARG A 36 21.08 10.30 6.50
C ARG A 36 21.02 11.15 5.22
N GLU A 37 20.24 10.68 4.28
CA GLU A 37 20.01 11.35 2.99
C GLU A 37 18.52 11.55 2.78
N PRO A 38 18.10 12.70 2.23
CA PRO A 38 16.70 12.88 1.88
C PRO A 38 16.29 11.93 0.75
N LEU A 39 15.01 11.67 0.64
CA LEU A 39 14.48 10.92 -0.48
C LEU A 39 14.61 11.74 -1.76
N SER A 40 14.74 11.04 -2.90
CA SER A 40 14.71 11.72 -4.19
C SER A 40 13.35 12.41 -4.40
N PRO A 41 13.29 13.50 -5.21
CA PRO A 41 12.01 14.13 -5.53
C PRO A 41 11.02 13.15 -6.16
N ARG A 42 11.50 12.21 -6.95
CA ARG A 42 10.66 11.19 -7.59
C ARG A 42 10.02 10.27 -6.55
N ALA A 43 10.79 9.78 -5.58
CA ALA A 43 10.26 8.94 -4.51
C ALA A 43 9.24 9.70 -3.67
N THR A 44 9.56 10.94 -3.29
CA THR A 44 8.66 11.79 -2.52
C THR A 44 7.34 12.02 -3.26
N ASN A 45 7.40 12.35 -4.54
CA ASN A 45 6.20 12.55 -5.35
C ASN A 45 5.34 11.30 -5.43
N SER A 46 5.97 10.13 -5.59
CA SER A 46 5.24 8.85 -5.64
C SER A 46 4.48 8.59 -4.36
N LEU A 47 5.06 8.89 -3.20
CA LEU A 47 4.40 8.70 -1.91
C LEU A 47 3.25 9.69 -1.69
N GLN A 48 3.36 10.90 -2.23
CA GLN A 48 2.32 11.92 -2.11
C GLN A 48 1.11 11.64 -2.98
N ARG A 49 1.22 10.72 -3.93
CA ARG A 49 0.17 10.39 -4.90
C ARG A 49 -0.16 8.89 -4.85
N PRO A 50 -0.85 8.43 -3.80
CA PRO A 50 -1.19 7.02 -3.67
C PRO A 50 -2.02 6.50 -4.85
N GLU A 51 -2.80 7.36 -5.50
CA GLU A 51 -3.59 7.02 -6.68
C GLU A 51 -2.73 6.67 -7.90
N GLU A 52 -1.48 7.11 -7.93
CA GLU A 52 -0.52 6.78 -9.01
C GLU A 52 0.37 5.60 -8.65
N CYS A 53 0.24 5.05 -7.45
CA CYS A 53 1.04 3.92 -7.00
C CYS A 53 0.75 2.68 -7.86
N SER A 54 1.80 1.94 -8.21
CA SER A 54 1.68 0.72 -9.02
C SER A 54 0.73 -0.31 -8.40
N ILE A 55 0.71 -0.41 -7.07
CA ILE A 55 -0.20 -1.33 -6.36
C ILE A 55 -1.66 -0.90 -6.60
N ARG A 56 -1.94 0.39 -6.48
CA ARG A 56 -3.31 0.87 -6.71
C ARG A 56 -3.71 0.70 -8.17
N ARG A 57 -2.81 0.99 -9.11
CA ARG A 57 -3.10 0.78 -10.53
C ARG A 57 -3.43 -0.67 -10.83
N TRP A 58 -2.69 -1.60 -10.23
CA TRP A 58 -2.96 -3.02 -10.36
C TRP A 58 -4.32 -3.38 -9.76
N LEU A 59 -4.62 -2.89 -8.55
CA LEU A 59 -5.92 -3.13 -7.90
C LEU A 59 -7.11 -2.58 -8.70
N LEU A 60 -6.88 -1.54 -9.50
CA LEU A 60 -7.92 -0.95 -10.35
C LEU A 60 -7.88 -1.46 -11.79
N SER A 61 -6.98 -2.39 -12.10
CA SER A 61 -6.82 -2.93 -13.44
C SER A 61 -7.84 -4.03 -13.74
N ASP A 62 -7.90 -4.43 -15.02
CA ASP A 62 -8.75 -5.53 -15.45
C ASP A 62 -8.36 -6.86 -14.81
N GLN A 63 -7.10 -7.00 -14.40
CA GLN A 63 -6.60 -8.23 -13.77
C GLN A 63 -7.29 -8.56 -12.45
N THR A 64 -7.82 -7.55 -11.76
CA THR A 64 -8.51 -7.73 -10.47
C THR A 64 -10.01 -7.46 -10.57
N MET A 65 -10.51 -7.25 -11.77
CA MET A 65 -11.92 -6.92 -11.97
C MET A 65 -12.86 -7.95 -11.36
N HIS A 66 -12.51 -9.23 -11.45
CA HIS A 66 -13.31 -10.33 -10.91
C HIS A 66 -13.35 -10.35 -9.38
N LEU A 67 -12.48 -9.59 -8.71
CA LEU A 67 -12.41 -9.51 -7.26
C LEU A 67 -13.24 -8.35 -6.70
N ARG A 68 -13.63 -7.41 -7.54
CA ARG A 68 -14.39 -6.23 -7.11
C ARG A 68 -15.70 -6.65 -6.47
N GLY A 69 -16.05 -5.98 -5.39
CA GLY A 69 -17.22 -6.32 -4.60
C GLY A 69 -16.95 -7.32 -3.48
N THR A 70 -15.80 -7.97 -3.45
CA THR A 70 -15.43 -8.83 -2.32
C THR A 70 -14.90 -7.98 -1.16
N SER A 71 -15.05 -8.50 0.07
CA SER A 71 -14.50 -7.82 1.24
C SER A 71 -12.98 -7.80 1.22
N GLU A 72 -12.34 -8.84 0.66
CA GLU A 72 -10.89 -8.91 0.51
C GLU A 72 -10.37 -7.81 -0.39
N TYR A 73 -11.07 -7.50 -1.48
CA TYR A 73 -10.67 -6.41 -2.37
C TYR A 73 -10.78 -5.05 -1.68
N LYS A 74 -11.89 -4.81 -0.98
CA LYS A 74 -12.07 -3.58 -0.21
C LYS A 74 -10.99 -3.43 0.86
N ASP A 75 -10.68 -4.50 1.57
CA ASP A 75 -9.66 -4.49 2.60
C ASP A 75 -8.28 -4.17 2.00
N ALA A 76 -7.94 -4.73 0.86
CA ALA A 76 -6.67 -4.43 0.18
C ALA A 76 -6.56 -2.94 -0.18
N LEU A 77 -7.63 -2.33 -0.68
CA LEU A 77 -7.65 -0.89 -0.96
C LEU A 77 -7.48 -0.06 0.31
N ASP A 78 -8.19 -0.40 1.37
CA ASP A 78 -8.13 0.33 2.64
C ASP A 78 -6.74 0.21 3.28
N GLN A 79 -6.16 -1.00 3.30
CA GLN A 79 -4.83 -1.21 3.87
C GLN A 79 -3.75 -0.53 3.05
N HIS A 80 -3.91 -0.47 1.74
CA HIS A 80 -2.97 0.24 0.87
C HIS A 80 -2.94 1.75 1.19
N LEU A 81 -4.10 2.36 1.36
CA LEU A 81 -4.17 3.77 1.75
C LEU A 81 -3.56 4.01 3.13
N ALA A 82 -3.86 3.14 4.10
CA ALA A 82 -3.31 3.26 5.45
C ALA A 82 -1.79 3.13 5.43
N PHE A 83 -1.27 2.20 4.64
CA PHE A 83 0.18 2.01 4.51
C PHE A 83 0.84 3.24 3.87
N HIS A 84 0.24 3.80 2.82
CA HIS A 84 0.75 5.04 2.21
C HIS A 84 0.81 6.18 3.20
N GLY A 85 -0.19 6.33 4.06
CA GLY A 85 -0.20 7.35 5.10
C GLY A 85 0.99 7.22 6.04
N GLN A 86 1.32 5.99 6.46
CA GLN A 86 2.48 5.74 7.31
C GLN A 86 3.79 6.00 6.58
N MET A 87 3.90 5.56 5.34
CA MET A 87 5.10 5.82 4.54
C MET A 87 5.33 7.31 4.34
N LEU A 88 4.27 8.07 4.05
CA LEU A 88 4.39 9.51 3.83
C LEU A 88 4.85 10.22 5.09
N ARG A 89 4.33 9.84 6.25
CA ARG A 89 4.75 10.39 7.53
C ARG A 89 6.25 10.18 7.76
N ILE A 90 6.73 8.96 7.48
CA ILE A 90 8.15 8.62 7.62
C ILE A 90 8.99 9.39 6.59
N ALA A 91 8.51 9.48 5.36
CA ALA A 91 9.18 10.23 4.30
C ALA A 91 9.34 11.70 4.66
N ASP A 92 8.32 12.32 5.25
CA ASP A 92 8.37 13.71 5.69
C ASP A 92 9.46 13.91 6.75
N LEU A 93 9.60 12.98 7.70
CA LEU A 93 10.66 13.01 8.68
C LEU A 93 12.04 12.91 8.04
N ILE A 94 12.21 11.99 7.10
CA ILE A 94 13.47 11.83 6.37
C ILE A 94 13.85 13.12 5.63
N ASN A 95 12.89 13.70 4.92
CA ASN A 95 13.12 14.92 4.14
C ASN A 95 13.34 16.16 5.02
N ALA A 96 12.88 16.11 6.28
CA ALA A 96 13.15 17.16 7.26
C ALA A 96 14.47 16.96 8.01
N GLY A 97 15.21 15.88 7.72
CA GLY A 97 16.45 15.57 8.41
C GLY A 97 16.30 14.87 9.75
N GLU A 98 15.08 14.44 10.07
CA GLU A 98 14.76 13.73 11.31
C GLU A 98 14.98 12.22 11.15
N TYR A 99 16.19 11.84 10.80
CA TYR A 99 16.54 10.46 10.40
C TYR A 99 16.37 9.45 11.53
N GLU A 100 16.75 9.80 12.74
CA GLU A 100 16.65 8.89 13.89
C GLU A 100 15.19 8.61 14.24
N GLN A 101 14.33 9.63 14.19
CA GLN A 101 12.92 9.46 14.43
C GLN A 101 12.27 8.63 13.34
N ALA A 102 12.65 8.86 12.08
CA ALA A 102 12.17 8.05 10.95
C ALA A 102 12.53 6.58 11.14
N GLU A 103 13.78 6.30 11.53
CA GLU A 103 14.23 4.93 11.76
C GLU A 103 13.47 4.27 12.92
N ARG A 104 13.21 5.02 13.98
CA ARG A 104 12.41 4.51 15.10
C ARG A 104 11.01 4.10 14.65
N LEU A 105 10.35 4.92 13.81
CA LEU A 105 9.02 4.57 13.29
C LEU A 105 9.06 3.36 12.36
N LEU A 106 10.08 3.26 11.52
CA LEU A 106 10.25 2.10 10.63
C LEU A 106 10.42 0.79 11.41
N ASN A 107 11.05 0.86 12.57
CA ASN A 107 11.28 -0.29 13.43
C ASN A 107 10.17 -0.48 14.47
N SER A 108 9.21 0.43 14.52
CA SER A 108 8.09 0.34 15.47
C SER A 108 7.00 -0.59 14.94
N PRO A 109 6.60 -1.63 15.71
CA PRO A 109 5.52 -2.51 15.27
C PRO A 109 4.23 -1.75 14.96
N GLU A 110 3.85 -0.81 15.79
CA GLU A 110 2.58 -0.09 15.64
C GLU A 110 2.57 0.83 14.42
N HIS A 111 3.68 1.48 14.13
CA HIS A 111 3.72 2.53 13.11
C HIS A 111 4.07 2.01 11.72
N PHE A 112 4.78 0.89 11.62
CA PHE A 112 5.18 0.39 10.31
C PHE A 112 4.97 -1.12 10.15
N HIS A 113 5.48 -1.93 11.07
CA HIS A 113 5.43 -3.39 10.90
C HIS A 113 4.00 -3.90 10.78
N ASN A 114 3.11 -3.52 11.70
CA ASN A 114 1.72 -3.99 11.68
C ASN A 114 0.95 -3.52 10.45
N PRO A 115 1.01 -2.22 10.05
CA PRO A 115 0.41 -1.79 8.79
C PRO A 115 0.99 -2.51 7.58
N SER A 116 2.30 -2.77 7.58
CA SER A 116 2.98 -3.50 6.51
C SER A 116 2.46 -4.93 6.38
N VAL A 117 2.36 -5.65 7.51
CA VAL A 117 1.84 -7.01 7.55
C VAL A 117 0.35 -7.04 7.16
N ALA A 118 -0.43 -6.08 7.63
CA ALA A 118 -1.85 -5.99 7.29
C ALA A 118 -2.05 -5.84 5.77
N LEU A 119 -1.25 -4.99 5.13
CA LEU A 119 -1.30 -4.83 3.67
C LEU A 119 -0.90 -6.12 2.97
N ALA A 120 0.20 -6.74 3.38
CA ALA A 120 0.66 -7.99 2.77
C ALA A 120 -0.40 -9.09 2.90
N ASN A 121 -1.00 -9.23 4.07
CA ASN A 121 -2.06 -10.21 4.29
C ASN A 121 -3.30 -9.93 3.44
N ALA A 122 -3.68 -8.66 3.32
CA ALA A 122 -4.82 -8.27 2.49
C ALA A 122 -4.57 -8.60 1.01
N ILE A 123 -3.36 -8.35 0.52
CA ILE A 123 -2.98 -8.68 -0.86
C ILE A 123 -2.95 -10.19 -1.08
N MET A 124 -2.38 -10.95 -0.13
CA MET A 124 -2.35 -12.41 -0.20
C MET A 124 -3.76 -13.02 -0.22
N ALA A 125 -4.69 -12.40 0.49
CA ALA A 125 -6.08 -12.87 0.51
C ALA A 125 -6.73 -12.80 -0.87
N LEU A 126 -6.26 -11.92 -1.76
CA LEU A 126 -6.77 -11.82 -3.13
C LEU A 126 -6.40 -13.04 -3.98
N ASP A 127 -5.36 -13.78 -3.60
CA ASP A 127 -4.89 -14.96 -4.31
C ASP A 127 -5.60 -16.25 -3.87
N ARG A 128 -6.54 -16.14 -2.93
CA ARG A 128 -7.31 -17.31 -2.47
C ARG A 128 -8.24 -17.81 -3.59
N PRO A 129 -8.46 -19.14 -3.68
CA PRO A 129 -9.48 -19.68 -4.58
C PRO A 129 -10.84 -19.03 -4.32
N SER A 130 -11.67 -18.90 -5.37
CA SER A 130 -12.97 -18.25 -5.25
C SER A 130 -13.85 -18.84 -4.15
N ALA A 131 -13.74 -20.14 -3.89
CA ALA A 131 -14.48 -20.81 -2.82
C ALA A 131 -14.08 -20.37 -1.41
N GLN A 132 -12.90 -19.75 -1.27
CA GLN A 132 -12.37 -19.28 0.02
C GLN A 132 -12.47 -17.76 0.18
N ARG A 133 -12.98 -17.05 -0.84
CA ARG A 133 -13.17 -15.61 -0.77
C ARG A 133 -14.58 -15.30 -0.26
N SER A 134 -14.70 -14.13 0.37
CA SER A 134 -15.98 -13.64 0.85
C SER A 134 -16.94 -13.35 -0.30
N ALA A 135 -18.26 -13.45 -0.03
CA ALA A 135 -19.25 -13.03 -1.00
C ALA A 135 -19.15 -11.52 -1.24
N PRO A 136 -19.55 -11.05 -2.45
CA PRO A 136 -19.56 -9.62 -2.73
C PRO A 136 -20.39 -8.87 -1.69
N VAL A 137 -19.87 -7.72 -1.27
CA VAL A 137 -20.57 -6.86 -0.34
C VAL A 137 -21.57 -6.02 -1.13
N GLU A 138 -22.86 -6.13 -0.78
CA GLU A 138 -23.87 -5.28 -1.39
C GLU A 138 -23.69 -3.84 -0.90
N MET A 139 -23.59 -2.93 -1.85
CA MET A 139 -23.60 -1.52 -1.53
C MET A 139 -25.00 -1.09 -1.11
N PRO A 140 -25.16 -0.29 -0.05
CA PRO A 140 -26.47 0.23 0.31
C PRO A 140 -27.09 0.97 -0.87
N ARG A 141 -28.33 0.65 -1.19
CA ARG A 141 -29.05 1.34 -2.25
C ARG A 141 -29.61 2.64 -1.70
N PRO A 142 -29.39 3.77 -2.37
CA PRO A 142 -30.00 5.04 -1.93
C PRO A 142 -31.52 4.94 -1.82
N VAL A 143 -32.11 4.08 -2.63
CA VAL A 143 -33.57 3.86 -2.69
C VAL A 143 -34.14 3.31 -1.40
N GLU A 144 -33.36 2.55 -0.63
CA GLU A 144 -33.86 1.91 0.59
C GLU A 144 -34.13 2.89 1.72
N MET A 145 -33.50 4.04 1.68
CA MET A 145 -33.76 5.10 2.66
C MET A 145 -35.20 5.63 2.61
N ARG A 146 -35.87 5.46 1.48
CA ARG A 146 -37.26 5.92 1.29
C ARG A 146 -38.29 5.03 1.97
N LYS A 147 -37.95 3.79 2.24
CA LYS A 147 -38.87 2.80 2.79
C LYS A 147 -39.00 2.86 4.29
N ILE A 148 -38.24 3.75 4.91
CA ILE A 148 -38.23 3.93 6.35
C ILE A 148 -39.37 4.85 6.81
N ALA A 149 -40.01 5.52 5.90
CA ALA A 149 -41.13 6.38 6.19
C ALA A 149 -42.39 5.60 6.60
#